data_92a9ec2dd20057069250432605ac1d79
#
_entry.id   92a9ec2dd20057069250432605ac1d79
#
_cell.length_a   1.000
_cell.length_b   1.000
_cell.length_c   1.000
_cell.angle_alpha   90.00
_cell.angle_beta   90.00
_cell.angle_gamma   90.00
#
_symmetry.space_group_name_H-M   'P 1'
#
loop_
_entity.id
_entity.type
_entity.pdbx_description
1 polymer ?
#
loop_
_entity_poly.entity_id
_entity_poly.type
_entity_poly.pdbx_seq_one_letter_code
_entity_poly.pdbx_strand_id
1 'polypeptide(L)'
;MTEDAGTGFVHIAPSHGQDDYELAIKNGIEPPFILDGEGVYLEGVKLFSGKRVYNKDGSLGDATGSVISELINSGNLFGKGKLRHQYPHSWRSKAPLIFRNTPQWFISMEKNDLRVKSLSAIDDVQWIPERGKNRIKSMVESRPDWVVSRQRAWGVPLAIFVNKKTGQPLKDQEVNERIAKSFEEKGSDAWFDISSEEFLGDKYNADEWEKVNDILDVWFDSGSTHAFVLEGVSGLGSPADLYLEGSDQHRGWFQSSLLESCGTRGMAPFKQVLTHGFVMDKDGRKMSKSLGNVILPDDLIDQYGADVVRLWVVSSDFTEDLRVGQDIMKANVESYRKIRNTFRFLLGNLYNFKDEEILPYSEMPELEKYILHKLSIIDAKVKDDYRKYDLKSVFQNLLNFSNLDLSSFYFDIRKDSLYCDSPKSLSRRATRTVLDILFNYLVSWFSPILCFTAEEVMKSRFPDNNKSVHELHFSETNPEWTNEILFSKWEKIRSVRKVVTGAIELERKEKRIGSSLEAFPTVFVSNKEYFKIFEEINLAEIFITSQANLKEGE
;
A
#
# COMPACT_ATOMS: atom_id res chain seq x y z
N MET A 1 -36.89 20.36 11.87
CA MET A 1 -37.80 21.24 12.66
C MET A 1 -37.57 20.96 14.15
N THR A 2 -37.39 22.00 14.92
CA THR A 2 -37.35 21.91 16.38
C THR A 2 -38.60 22.59 16.93
N GLU A 3 -39.11 22.13 18.09
CA GLU A 3 -40.34 22.68 18.69
C GLU A 3 -40.14 24.08 19.27
N ASP A 4 -38.88 24.51 19.39
CA ASP A 4 -38.48 25.71 20.12
C ASP A 4 -38.27 26.95 19.21
N ALA A 5 -38.41 26.82 17.89
CA ALA A 5 -38.11 27.87 16.95
C ALA A 5 -39.13 28.00 15.83
N GLY A 6 -39.47 29.25 15.47
CA GLY A 6 -40.34 29.58 14.35
C GLY A 6 -41.83 29.38 14.60
N THR A 7 -42.58 29.22 13.53
CA THR A 7 -44.05 29.13 13.52
C THR A 7 -44.56 27.68 13.42
N GLY A 8 -43.68 26.70 13.28
CA GLY A 8 -44.04 25.32 12.93
C GLY A 8 -44.33 25.08 11.45
N PHE A 9 -44.34 26.13 10.63
CA PHE A 9 -44.47 26.03 9.17
C PHE A 9 -43.08 26.18 8.54
N VAL A 10 -42.71 25.22 7.72
CA VAL A 10 -41.41 25.21 6.99
C VAL A 10 -41.68 25.09 5.51
N HIS A 11 -41.07 25.98 4.72
CA HIS A 11 -41.06 25.86 3.27
C HIS A 11 -40.14 24.70 2.87
N ILE A 12 -40.64 23.79 2.07
CA ILE A 12 -39.92 22.64 1.53
C ILE A 12 -39.69 22.86 0.02
N ALA A 13 -38.43 22.85 -0.41
CA ALA A 13 -38.03 23.00 -1.81
C ALA A 13 -37.29 21.74 -2.29
N PRO A 14 -38.00 20.68 -2.69
CA PRO A 14 -37.43 19.35 -2.96
C PRO A 14 -36.33 19.33 -4.03
N SER A 15 -36.37 20.27 -4.96
CA SER A 15 -35.36 20.36 -6.03
C SER A 15 -34.09 21.16 -5.64
N HIS A 16 -34.04 21.76 -4.45
CA HIS A 16 -33.01 22.74 -4.08
C HIS A 16 -32.35 22.47 -2.73
N GLY A 17 -32.62 21.36 -2.07
CA GLY A 17 -31.99 20.94 -0.84
C GLY A 17 -32.10 19.43 -0.62
N GLN A 18 -31.06 18.82 -0.02
CA GLN A 18 -31.03 17.37 0.19
C GLN A 18 -32.11 16.92 1.18
N ASP A 19 -32.20 17.58 2.33
CA ASP A 19 -33.18 17.24 3.38
C ASP A 19 -34.62 17.37 2.85
N ASP A 20 -34.88 18.43 2.05
CA ASP A 20 -36.16 18.67 1.43
C ASP A 20 -36.48 17.60 0.37
N TYR A 21 -35.50 17.18 -0.40
CA TYR A 21 -35.61 16.10 -1.38
C TYR A 21 -35.98 14.78 -0.68
N GLU A 22 -35.24 14.39 0.35
CA GLU A 22 -35.48 13.14 1.08
C GLU A 22 -36.87 13.12 1.73
N LEU A 23 -37.28 14.26 2.30
CA LEU A 23 -38.62 14.41 2.88
C LEU A 23 -39.72 14.29 1.81
N ALA A 24 -39.54 14.91 0.64
CA ALA A 24 -40.47 14.84 -0.47
C ALA A 24 -40.61 13.40 -0.98
N ILE A 25 -39.52 12.70 -1.25
CA ILE A 25 -39.55 11.30 -1.72
C ILE A 25 -40.25 10.40 -0.69
N LYS A 26 -39.93 10.57 0.62
CA LYS A 26 -40.57 9.80 1.70
C LYS A 26 -42.11 9.99 1.73
N ASN A 27 -42.59 11.15 1.33
CA ASN A 27 -44.04 11.49 1.30
C ASN A 27 -44.68 11.34 -0.08
N GLY A 28 -43.99 10.77 -1.06
CA GLY A 28 -44.52 10.56 -2.43
C GLY A 28 -44.71 11.85 -3.22
N ILE A 29 -43.96 12.92 -2.87
CA ILE A 29 -43.98 14.21 -3.58
C ILE A 29 -42.86 14.16 -4.63
N GLU A 30 -43.20 14.28 -5.88
CA GLU A 30 -42.22 14.31 -6.97
C GLU A 30 -41.50 15.67 -6.99
N PRO A 31 -40.16 15.71 -6.92
CA PRO A 31 -39.41 16.96 -6.98
C PRO A 31 -39.46 17.59 -8.38
N PRO A 32 -39.94 18.84 -8.52
CA PRO A 32 -40.15 19.45 -9.84
C PRO A 32 -38.83 19.79 -10.51
N PHE A 33 -38.72 19.60 -11.81
CA PHE A 33 -37.59 20.03 -12.64
C PHE A 33 -37.85 21.44 -13.18
N ILE A 34 -37.24 22.45 -12.58
CA ILE A 34 -37.58 23.87 -12.84
C ILE A 34 -36.40 24.75 -13.28
N LEU A 35 -35.15 24.27 -13.15
CA LEU A 35 -33.98 24.99 -13.57
C LEU A 35 -33.13 24.20 -14.56
N ASP A 36 -32.62 24.88 -15.57
CA ASP A 36 -31.68 24.33 -16.53
C ASP A 36 -30.22 24.26 -15.97
N GLY A 37 -29.27 23.81 -16.81
CA GLY A 37 -27.85 23.72 -16.47
C GLY A 37 -27.15 25.05 -16.22
N GLU A 38 -27.73 26.16 -16.68
CA GLU A 38 -27.22 27.51 -16.49
C GLU A 38 -27.86 28.26 -15.31
N GLY A 39 -28.74 27.59 -14.54
CA GLY A 39 -29.48 28.18 -13.44
C GLY A 39 -30.57 29.17 -13.88
N VAL A 40 -31.18 28.92 -15.04
CA VAL A 40 -32.29 29.66 -15.59
C VAL A 40 -33.59 28.88 -15.43
N TYR A 41 -34.65 29.53 -15.01
CA TYR A 41 -35.97 28.90 -14.90
C TYR A 41 -36.51 28.50 -16.27
N LEU A 42 -37.00 27.24 -16.39
CA LEU A 42 -37.52 26.67 -17.60
C LEU A 42 -38.83 27.34 -18.05
N GLU A 43 -39.17 27.25 -19.35
CA GLU A 43 -40.36 27.85 -19.95
C GLU A 43 -41.66 27.44 -19.26
N GLY A 44 -41.75 26.22 -18.70
CA GLY A 44 -42.93 25.73 -17.97
C GLY A 44 -43.16 26.40 -16.61
N VAL A 45 -42.16 27.15 -16.07
CA VAL A 45 -42.29 27.83 -14.78
C VAL A 45 -42.98 29.17 -14.97
N LYS A 46 -44.30 29.19 -14.76
CA LYS A 46 -45.11 30.39 -14.95
C LYS A 46 -44.52 31.63 -14.37
N LEU A 47 -44.62 32.70 -14.26
CA LEU A 47 -44.10 33.90 -13.59
C LEU A 47 -42.59 34.13 -13.69
N PHE A 48 -41.76 33.03 -13.69
CA PHE A 48 -40.30 33.14 -13.58
C PHE A 48 -39.54 32.56 -14.76
N SER A 49 -40.19 32.10 -15.81
CA SER A 49 -39.56 31.58 -17.03
C SER A 49 -38.48 32.55 -17.56
N GLY A 50 -37.31 31.98 -17.88
CA GLY A 50 -36.16 32.75 -18.38
C GLY A 50 -35.41 33.58 -17.33
N LYS A 51 -35.86 33.60 -16.06
CA LYS A 51 -35.17 34.31 -14.99
C LYS A 51 -33.97 33.53 -14.49
N ARG A 52 -32.87 34.21 -14.20
CA ARG A 52 -31.60 33.63 -13.78
C ARG A 52 -31.39 33.78 -12.28
N VAL A 53 -30.93 32.70 -11.62
CA VAL A 53 -30.65 32.69 -10.15
C VAL A 53 -29.36 33.46 -9.87
N TYR A 54 -28.26 33.12 -10.54
CA TYR A 54 -26.98 33.81 -10.46
C TYR A 54 -26.49 34.20 -11.86
N ASN A 55 -25.84 35.36 -11.96
CA ASN A 55 -25.14 35.78 -13.17
C ASN A 55 -23.83 34.99 -13.34
N LYS A 56 -23.21 35.08 -14.54
CA LYS A 56 -21.94 34.39 -14.84
C LYS A 56 -20.77 34.84 -13.95
N ASP A 57 -20.83 36.01 -13.37
CA ASP A 57 -19.85 36.55 -12.41
C ASP A 57 -20.09 36.14 -10.97
N GLY A 58 -21.13 35.31 -10.70
CA GLY A 58 -21.51 34.87 -9.37
C GLY A 58 -22.37 35.84 -8.58
N SER A 59 -22.71 37.02 -9.15
CA SER A 59 -23.67 37.96 -8.56
C SER A 59 -25.10 37.42 -8.66
N LEU A 60 -26.00 37.96 -7.81
CA LEU A 60 -27.42 37.57 -7.85
C LEU A 60 -28.04 37.96 -9.22
N GLY A 61 -28.73 37.02 -9.82
CA GLY A 61 -29.50 37.21 -11.02
C GLY A 61 -30.84 37.92 -10.75
N ASP A 62 -31.67 38.03 -11.78
CA ASP A 62 -32.95 38.71 -11.73
C ASP A 62 -34.09 37.88 -11.09
N ALA A 63 -33.91 36.59 -10.88
CA ALA A 63 -34.90 35.72 -10.28
C ALA A 63 -35.31 36.16 -8.87
N THR A 64 -34.36 36.45 -8.00
CA THR A 64 -34.64 36.87 -6.62
C THR A 64 -35.47 38.15 -6.56
N GLY A 65 -35.10 39.13 -7.40
CA GLY A 65 -35.87 40.39 -7.53
C GLY A 65 -37.28 40.18 -8.03
N SER A 66 -37.46 39.28 -9.02
CA SER A 66 -38.75 38.94 -9.60
C SER A 66 -39.67 38.23 -8.58
N VAL A 67 -39.14 37.30 -7.80
CA VAL A 67 -39.87 36.64 -6.71
C VAL A 67 -40.35 37.65 -5.65
N ILE A 68 -39.46 38.56 -5.21
CA ILE A 68 -39.82 39.58 -4.25
C ILE A 68 -40.91 40.53 -4.80
N SER A 69 -40.80 40.94 -6.06
CA SER A 69 -41.81 41.78 -6.74
C SER A 69 -43.17 41.12 -6.82
N GLU A 70 -43.21 39.83 -7.13
CA GLU A 70 -44.46 39.06 -7.20
C GLU A 70 -45.11 38.91 -5.81
N LEU A 71 -44.33 38.67 -4.76
CA LEU A 71 -44.82 38.64 -3.38
C LEU A 71 -45.41 40.01 -2.95
N ILE A 72 -44.81 41.12 -3.41
CA ILE A 72 -45.37 42.45 -3.16
C ILE A 72 -46.68 42.62 -3.90
N ASN A 73 -46.70 42.30 -5.21
CA ASN A 73 -47.86 42.48 -6.08
C ASN A 73 -49.07 41.65 -5.59
N SER A 74 -48.82 40.45 -5.09
CA SER A 74 -49.84 39.55 -4.55
C SER A 74 -50.26 39.88 -3.10
N GLY A 75 -49.63 40.84 -2.45
CA GLY A 75 -49.85 41.20 -1.04
C GLY A 75 -49.34 40.17 -0.02
N ASN A 76 -48.52 39.26 -0.42
CA ASN A 76 -48.01 38.14 0.39
C ASN A 76 -46.63 38.39 1.02
N LEU A 77 -45.97 39.52 0.75
CA LEU A 77 -44.70 39.87 1.35
C LEU A 77 -44.92 40.41 2.78
N PHE A 78 -44.63 39.62 3.80
CA PHE A 78 -44.76 40.01 5.21
C PHE A 78 -43.55 40.82 5.69
N GLY A 79 -42.33 40.45 5.27
CA GLY A 79 -41.10 41.13 5.65
C GLY A 79 -39.93 40.76 4.72
N LYS A 80 -38.92 41.65 4.67
CA LYS A 80 -37.69 41.46 3.89
C LYS A 80 -36.49 41.72 4.79
N GLY A 81 -35.53 40.85 4.80
CA GLY A 81 -34.30 40.96 5.59
C GLY A 81 -33.09 40.43 4.80
N LYS A 82 -31.92 40.63 5.41
CA LYS A 82 -30.67 40.04 4.93
C LYS A 82 -30.12 39.13 6.02
N LEU A 83 -29.75 37.92 5.64
CA LEU A 83 -29.10 36.96 6.53
C LEU A 83 -27.69 36.68 6.00
N ARG A 84 -26.71 36.74 6.88
CA ARG A 84 -25.34 36.31 6.56
C ARG A 84 -25.16 34.88 7.10
N HIS A 85 -24.92 33.94 6.20
CA HIS A 85 -24.71 32.54 6.56
C HIS A 85 -23.60 31.94 5.68
N GLN A 86 -23.11 30.76 6.06
CA GLN A 86 -22.19 30.00 5.22
C GLN A 86 -22.98 29.40 4.04
N TYR A 87 -22.42 29.53 2.84
CA TYR A 87 -23.01 28.98 1.62
C TYR A 87 -21.96 28.26 0.77
N PRO A 88 -22.26 27.09 0.20
CA PRO A 88 -21.31 26.35 -0.61
C PRO A 88 -20.95 27.10 -1.88
N HIS A 89 -19.63 27.16 -2.15
CA HIS A 89 -19.06 27.77 -3.36
C HIS A 89 -18.19 26.74 -4.09
N SER A 90 -18.13 26.87 -5.41
CA SER A 90 -17.20 26.06 -6.21
C SER A 90 -15.75 26.33 -5.76
N TRP A 91 -15.02 25.27 -5.45
CA TRP A 91 -13.61 25.39 -5.04
C TRP A 91 -12.73 25.99 -6.16
N ARG A 92 -13.12 25.81 -7.43
CA ARG A 92 -12.38 26.28 -8.61
C ARG A 92 -12.76 27.72 -9.00
N SER A 93 -14.03 27.97 -9.30
CA SER A 93 -14.53 29.27 -9.76
C SER A 93 -14.82 30.26 -8.63
N LYS A 94 -14.93 29.76 -7.37
CA LYS A 94 -15.37 30.52 -6.19
C LYS A 94 -16.78 31.10 -6.30
N ALA A 95 -17.52 30.77 -7.34
CA ALA A 95 -18.92 31.16 -7.51
C ALA A 95 -19.84 30.34 -6.60
N PRO A 96 -20.99 30.90 -6.14
CA PRO A 96 -21.97 30.16 -5.37
C PRO A 96 -22.57 29.02 -6.17
N LEU A 97 -22.88 27.91 -5.50
CA LEU A 97 -23.49 26.73 -6.12
C LEU A 97 -25.01 26.84 -6.14
N ILE A 98 -25.64 26.17 -7.09
CA ILE A 98 -27.10 25.96 -7.14
C ILE A 98 -27.37 24.47 -6.94
N PHE A 99 -28.19 24.14 -5.95
CA PHE A 99 -28.76 22.79 -5.85
C PHE A 99 -29.92 22.70 -6.81
N ARG A 100 -29.92 21.70 -7.68
CA ARG A 100 -31.00 21.46 -8.64
C ARG A 100 -31.15 19.98 -8.95
N ASN A 101 -32.33 19.56 -9.30
CA ASN A 101 -32.56 18.25 -9.89
C ASN A 101 -31.90 18.18 -11.27
N THR A 102 -31.24 17.06 -11.54
CA THR A 102 -30.64 16.74 -12.84
C THR A 102 -30.90 15.28 -13.14
N PRO A 103 -31.38 14.92 -14.34
CA PRO A 103 -31.45 13.53 -14.74
C PRO A 103 -30.06 12.88 -14.63
N GLN A 104 -29.99 11.71 -14.01
CA GLN A 104 -28.73 11.02 -13.76
C GLN A 104 -28.89 9.52 -14.03
N TRP A 105 -27.76 8.88 -14.31
CA TRP A 105 -27.68 7.43 -14.43
C TRP A 105 -27.09 6.84 -13.16
N PHE A 106 -27.72 5.77 -12.68
CA PHE A 106 -27.37 5.13 -11.43
C PHE A 106 -27.09 3.64 -11.64
N ILE A 107 -26.07 3.14 -10.93
CA ILE A 107 -25.94 1.71 -10.65
C ILE A 107 -26.64 1.47 -9.32
N SER A 108 -27.72 0.69 -9.32
CA SER A 108 -28.49 0.38 -8.13
C SER A 108 -27.72 -0.60 -7.24
N MET A 109 -27.63 -0.29 -5.96
CA MET A 109 -27.02 -1.17 -4.97
C MET A 109 -27.91 -2.36 -4.59
N GLU A 110 -29.24 -2.20 -4.72
CA GLU A 110 -30.19 -3.25 -4.34
C GLU A 110 -30.56 -4.16 -5.51
N LYS A 111 -30.60 -3.62 -6.73
CA LYS A 111 -30.97 -4.40 -7.90
C LYS A 111 -29.94 -5.50 -8.19
N ASN A 112 -30.42 -6.72 -8.47
CA ASN A 112 -29.58 -7.90 -8.67
C ASN A 112 -28.67 -8.24 -7.48
N ASP A 113 -29.05 -7.82 -6.27
CA ASP A 113 -28.34 -8.10 -4.99
C ASP A 113 -26.89 -7.61 -4.97
N LEU A 114 -26.58 -6.49 -5.65
CA LEU A 114 -25.20 -6.00 -5.77
C LEU A 114 -24.57 -5.73 -4.40
N ARG A 115 -25.30 -5.10 -3.47
CA ARG A 115 -24.83 -4.86 -2.10
C ARG A 115 -24.49 -6.16 -1.38
N VAL A 116 -25.41 -7.14 -1.42
CA VAL A 116 -25.23 -8.44 -0.75
C VAL A 116 -24.03 -9.19 -1.32
N LYS A 117 -23.90 -9.24 -2.64
CA LYS A 117 -22.74 -9.86 -3.32
C LYS A 117 -21.43 -9.19 -2.94
N SER A 118 -21.40 -7.85 -2.90
CA SER A 118 -20.20 -7.10 -2.56
C SER A 118 -19.79 -7.30 -1.10
N LEU A 119 -20.76 -7.34 -0.17
CA LEU A 119 -20.48 -7.62 1.24
C LEU A 119 -19.95 -9.04 1.44
N SER A 120 -20.52 -10.03 0.74
CA SER A 120 -20.00 -11.40 0.76
C SER A 120 -18.58 -11.49 0.19
N ALA A 121 -18.34 -10.85 -0.95
CA ALA A 121 -17.01 -10.84 -1.58
C ALA A 121 -15.92 -10.18 -0.71
N ILE A 122 -16.28 -9.16 0.10
CA ILE A 122 -15.35 -8.55 1.06
C ILE A 122 -14.86 -9.58 2.10
N ASP A 123 -15.72 -10.53 2.49
CA ASP A 123 -15.37 -11.53 3.49
C ASP A 123 -14.36 -12.56 2.98
N ASP A 124 -14.30 -12.80 1.67
CA ASP A 124 -13.38 -13.73 1.02
C ASP A 124 -12.00 -13.12 0.71
N VAL A 125 -11.84 -11.79 0.86
CA VAL A 125 -10.59 -11.08 0.58
C VAL A 125 -9.74 -10.95 1.84
N GLN A 126 -8.42 -11.13 1.69
CA GLN A 126 -7.45 -10.84 2.74
C GLN A 126 -7.14 -9.33 2.78
N TRP A 127 -7.43 -8.70 3.91
CA TRP A 127 -7.18 -7.26 4.14
C TRP A 127 -5.96 -7.03 5.01
N ILE A 128 -5.04 -6.17 4.54
CA ILE A 128 -3.80 -5.82 5.24
C ILE A 128 -3.72 -4.29 5.36
N PRO A 129 -3.85 -3.72 6.55
CA PRO A 129 -4.22 -4.37 7.83
C PRO A 129 -5.70 -4.80 7.85
N GLU A 130 -6.04 -5.75 8.71
CA GLU A 130 -7.38 -6.34 8.82
C GLU A 130 -8.49 -5.29 9.08
N ARG A 131 -8.16 -4.18 9.75
CA ARG A 131 -9.10 -3.06 9.96
C ARG A 131 -9.66 -2.47 8.66
N GLY A 132 -8.97 -2.64 7.53
CA GLY A 132 -9.44 -2.24 6.20
C GLY A 132 -10.75 -2.93 5.81
N LYS A 133 -10.94 -4.19 6.22
CA LYS A 133 -12.18 -4.96 6.00
C LYS A 133 -13.41 -4.26 6.59
N ASN A 134 -13.33 -3.90 7.87
CA ASN A 134 -14.45 -3.23 8.55
C ASN A 134 -14.76 -1.87 7.92
N ARG A 135 -13.72 -1.16 7.49
CA ARG A 135 -13.88 0.15 6.86
C ARG A 135 -14.62 0.07 5.53
N ILE A 136 -14.23 -0.82 4.61
CA ILE A 136 -14.92 -0.96 3.32
C ILE A 136 -16.32 -1.56 3.49
N LYS A 137 -16.49 -2.51 4.42
CA LYS A 137 -17.78 -3.13 4.72
C LYS A 137 -18.81 -2.09 5.15
N SER A 138 -18.48 -1.24 6.11
CA SER A 138 -19.36 -0.15 6.56
C SER A 138 -19.68 0.84 5.43
N MET A 139 -18.72 1.13 4.56
CA MET A 139 -18.94 2.01 3.41
C MET A 139 -19.89 1.40 2.37
N VAL A 140 -19.83 0.08 2.14
CA VAL A 140 -20.72 -0.63 1.21
C VAL A 140 -22.10 -0.82 1.82
N GLU A 141 -22.21 -1.14 3.11
CA GLU A 141 -23.48 -1.28 3.85
C GLU A 141 -24.35 -0.03 3.75
N SER A 142 -23.76 1.14 3.92
CA SER A 142 -24.47 2.44 3.93
C SER A 142 -24.45 3.16 2.58
N ARG A 143 -23.88 2.54 1.53
CA ARG A 143 -23.72 3.21 0.23
C ARG A 143 -25.07 3.44 -0.46
N PRO A 144 -25.40 4.67 -0.88
CA PRO A 144 -26.52 4.91 -1.78
C PRO A 144 -26.22 4.36 -3.19
N ASP A 145 -27.23 4.34 -4.05
CA ASP A 145 -27.04 4.03 -5.47
C ASP A 145 -25.94 4.91 -6.06
N TRP A 146 -25.11 4.33 -6.93
CA TRP A 146 -23.94 5.02 -7.46
C TRP A 146 -24.30 5.83 -8.70
N VAL A 147 -24.24 7.16 -8.59
CA VAL A 147 -24.39 8.08 -9.73
C VAL A 147 -23.16 7.96 -10.62
N VAL A 148 -23.31 7.38 -11.80
CA VAL A 148 -22.20 7.14 -12.74
C VAL A 148 -22.09 8.18 -13.85
N SER A 149 -23.13 9.01 -14.08
CA SER A 149 -23.13 10.06 -15.11
C SER A 149 -22.52 11.36 -14.61
N ARG A 150 -21.81 12.05 -15.51
CA ARG A 150 -21.21 13.37 -15.26
C ARG A 150 -21.47 14.29 -16.45
N GLN A 151 -21.89 15.52 -16.17
CA GLN A 151 -22.13 16.57 -17.16
C GLN A 151 -20.83 17.35 -17.37
N ARG A 152 -19.88 16.76 -18.10
CA ARG A 152 -18.57 17.34 -18.40
C ARG A 152 -18.22 17.12 -19.88
N ALA A 153 -17.35 17.99 -20.40
CA ALA A 153 -16.98 17.97 -21.82
C ALA A 153 -15.93 16.91 -22.16
N TRP A 154 -15.19 16.37 -21.16
CA TRP A 154 -14.11 15.40 -21.39
C TRP A 154 -14.22 14.22 -20.45
N GLY A 155 -14.18 13.02 -21.01
CA GLY A 155 -14.23 11.73 -20.34
C GLY A 155 -14.81 10.65 -21.25
N VAL A 156 -14.87 9.41 -20.76
CA VAL A 156 -15.48 8.28 -21.48
C VAL A 156 -17.00 8.49 -21.56
N PRO A 157 -17.61 8.48 -22.76
CA PRO A 157 -19.04 8.71 -22.91
C PRO A 157 -19.87 7.58 -22.29
N LEU A 158 -21.04 7.92 -21.75
CA LEU A 158 -22.06 6.98 -21.38
C LEU A 158 -22.84 6.58 -22.65
N ALA A 159 -22.33 5.58 -23.36
CA ALA A 159 -22.75 5.20 -24.71
C ALA A 159 -24.10 4.49 -24.72
N ILE A 160 -25.17 5.20 -24.37
CA ILE A 160 -26.55 4.71 -24.27
C ILE A 160 -27.48 5.56 -25.16
N PHE A 161 -28.38 4.87 -25.91
CA PHE A 161 -29.50 5.51 -26.56
C PHE A 161 -30.72 5.48 -25.65
N VAL A 162 -31.50 6.57 -25.61
CA VAL A 162 -32.73 6.71 -24.86
C VAL A 162 -33.88 7.03 -25.80
N ASN A 163 -35.02 6.37 -25.64
CA ASN A 163 -36.18 6.68 -26.41
C ASN A 163 -36.76 8.04 -26.00
N LYS A 164 -36.92 8.97 -26.95
CA LYS A 164 -37.38 10.35 -26.71
C LYS A 164 -38.76 10.45 -26.08
N LYS A 165 -39.66 9.46 -26.33
CA LYS A 165 -41.04 9.47 -25.80
C LYS A 165 -41.15 8.83 -24.42
N THR A 166 -40.43 7.73 -24.20
CA THR A 166 -40.60 6.91 -23.00
C THR A 166 -39.50 7.13 -21.96
N GLY A 167 -38.37 7.76 -22.33
CA GLY A 167 -37.19 7.90 -21.49
C GLY A 167 -36.45 6.57 -21.19
N GLN A 168 -36.85 5.48 -21.85
CA GLN A 168 -36.27 4.15 -21.59
C GLN A 168 -35.00 3.92 -22.41
N PRO A 169 -33.94 3.31 -21.81
CA PRO A 169 -32.74 2.98 -22.54
C PRO A 169 -32.94 1.86 -23.55
N LEU A 170 -32.25 1.95 -24.68
CA LEU A 170 -32.19 0.89 -25.67
C LEU A 170 -31.39 -0.29 -25.13
N LYS A 171 -31.98 -1.48 -25.18
CA LYS A 171 -31.33 -2.75 -24.81
C LYS A 171 -31.23 -3.62 -26.05
N ASP A 172 -30.21 -3.40 -26.85
CA ASP A 172 -29.99 -4.17 -28.08
C ASP A 172 -28.49 -4.50 -28.21
N GLN A 173 -28.19 -5.80 -28.23
CA GLN A 173 -26.82 -6.30 -28.27
C GLN A 173 -26.12 -5.94 -29.58
N GLU A 174 -26.79 -5.95 -30.72
CA GLU A 174 -26.19 -5.61 -32.02
C GLU A 174 -25.78 -4.14 -32.09
N VAL A 175 -26.58 -3.25 -31.46
CA VAL A 175 -26.24 -1.83 -31.34
C VAL A 175 -25.03 -1.66 -30.44
N ASN A 176 -24.97 -2.34 -29.28
CA ASN A 176 -23.86 -2.29 -28.38
C ASN A 176 -22.55 -2.80 -29.03
N GLU A 177 -22.64 -3.85 -29.84
CA GLU A 177 -21.47 -4.38 -30.56
C GLU A 177 -20.97 -3.41 -31.63
N ARG A 178 -21.86 -2.71 -32.35
CA ARG A 178 -21.46 -1.66 -33.31
C ARG A 178 -20.78 -0.49 -32.61
N ILE A 179 -21.30 -0.08 -31.45
CA ILE A 179 -20.67 0.97 -30.63
C ILE A 179 -19.28 0.53 -30.18
N ALA A 180 -19.16 -0.67 -29.59
CA ALA A 180 -17.90 -1.21 -29.12
C ALA A 180 -16.85 -1.31 -30.23
N LYS A 181 -17.24 -1.81 -31.43
CA LYS A 181 -16.37 -1.87 -32.59
C LYS A 181 -15.90 -0.48 -33.06
N SER A 182 -16.80 0.50 -33.05
CA SER A 182 -16.43 1.88 -33.40
C SER A 182 -15.45 2.49 -32.40
N PHE A 183 -15.60 2.15 -31.11
CA PHE A 183 -14.65 2.58 -30.08
C PHE A 183 -13.27 1.90 -30.21
N GLU A 184 -13.25 0.62 -30.57
CA GLU A 184 -12.02 -0.11 -30.86
C GLU A 184 -11.25 0.48 -32.05
N GLU A 185 -11.95 0.87 -33.11
CA GLU A 185 -11.35 1.39 -34.35
C GLU A 185 -10.98 2.88 -34.27
N LYS A 186 -11.78 3.71 -33.59
CA LYS A 186 -11.69 5.18 -33.64
C LYS A 186 -11.55 5.86 -32.27
N GLY A 187 -11.58 5.08 -31.19
CA GLY A 187 -11.60 5.60 -29.83
C GLY A 187 -13.01 6.04 -29.37
N SER A 188 -13.13 6.39 -28.09
CA SER A 188 -14.43 6.73 -27.48
C SER A 188 -15.08 8.00 -28.02
N ASP A 189 -14.30 8.91 -28.63
CA ASP A 189 -14.82 10.13 -29.25
C ASP A 189 -15.75 9.83 -30.43
N ALA A 190 -15.64 8.63 -31.01
CA ALA A 190 -16.57 8.14 -32.03
C ALA A 190 -18.04 8.25 -31.62
N TRP A 191 -18.35 8.20 -30.31
CA TRP A 191 -19.71 8.42 -29.81
C TRP A 191 -20.30 9.77 -30.19
N PHE A 192 -19.46 10.79 -30.18
CA PHE A 192 -19.89 12.17 -30.50
C PHE A 192 -19.80 12.46 -32.01
N ASP A 193 -18.84 11.86 -32.70
CA ASP A 193 -18.53 12.16 -34.11
C ASP A 193 -19.38 11.38 -35.11
N ILE A 194 -19.78 10.16 -34.76
CA ILE A 194 -20.57 9.27 -35.66
C ILE A 194 -22.06 9.57 -35.48
N SER A 195 -22.83 9.47 -36.56
CA SER A 195 -24.27 9.72 -36.51
C SER A 195 -25.06 8.63 -35.75
N SER A 196 -26.24 8.96 -35.27
CA SER A 196 -27.12 8.00 -34.59
C SER A 196 -27.55 6.85 -35.49
N GLU A 197 -27.81 7.15 -36.76
CA GLU A 197 -28.24 6.18 -37.79
C GLU A 197 -27.21 5.08 -38.00
N GLU A 198 -25.92 5.44 -37.97
CA GLU A 198 -24.82 4.47 -38.18
C GLU A 198 -24.72 3.46 -37.02
N PHE A 199 -24.93 3.90 -35.79
CA PHE A 199 -24.99 3.00 -34.63
C PHE A 199 -26.26 2.18 -34.56
N LEU A 200 -27.45 2.81 -34.85
CA LEU A 200 -28.74 2.18 -34.73
C LEU A 200 -29.03 1.20 -35.89
N GLY A 201 -28.47 1.49 -37.09
CA GLY A 201 -28.73 0.73 -38.31
C GLY A 201 -30.18 0.79 -38.75
N ASP A 202 -30.56 -0.07 -39.67
CA ASP A 202 -31.92 -0.09 -40.28
C ASP A 202 -33.03 -0.54 -39.31
N LYS A 203 -32.68 -1.07 -38.16
CA LYS A 203 -33.62 -1.64 -37.17
C LYS A 203 -34.40 -0.57 -36.39
N TYR A 204 -33.80 0.61 -36.20
CA TYR A 204 -34.37 1.67 -35.39
C TYR A 204 -34.44 2.99 -36.15
N ASN A 205 -35.54 3.72 -36.00
CA ASN A 205 -35.62 5.08 -36.52
C ASN A 205 -34.89 6.05 -35.60
N ALA A 206 -33.79 6.64 -36.07
CA ALA A 206 -32.95 7.55 -35.29
C ALA A 206 -33.69 8.77 -34.73
N ASP A 207 -34.80 9.21 -35.38
CA ASP A 207 -35.61 10.31 -34.86
C ASP A 207 -36.30 10.01 -33.53
N GLU A 208 -36.48 8.72 -33.20
CA GLU A 208 -37.12 8.29 -31.95
C GLU A 208 -36.13 8.11 -30.80
N TRP A 209 -34.84 8.12 -31.08
CA TRP A 209 -33.79 7.86 -30.12
C TRP A 209 -32.85 9.05 -29.98
N GLU A 210 -32.33 9.24 -28.78
CA GLU A 210 -31.34 10.28 -28.43
C GLU A 210 -30.13 9.65 -27.80
N LYS A 211 -28.92 10.10 -28.19
CA LYS A 211 -27.69 9.76 -27.54
C LYS A 211 -27.61 10.44 -26.18
N VAL A 212 -27.23 9.70 -25.15
CA VAL A 212 -26.81 10.31 -23.88
C VAL A 212 -25.48 11.01 -24.07
N ASN A 213 -25.42 12.30 -23.73
CA ASN A 213 -24.20 13.12 -23.87
C ASN A 213 -23.38 13.20 -22.58
N ASP A 214 -23.82 12.58 -21.51
CA ASP A 214 -23.07 12.49 -20.27
C ASP A 214 -21.84 11.58 -20.44
N ILE A 215 -20.83 11.84 -19.64
CA ILE A 215 -19.65 10.96 -19.52
C ILE A 215 -19.73 10.13 -18.25
N LEU A 216 -18.95 9.05 -18.19
CA LEU A 216 -18.84 8.22 -17.01
C LEU A 216 -18.07 8.93 -15.88
N ASP A 217 -18.38 8.58 -14.66
CA ASP A 217 -17.54 8.89 -13.49
C ASP A 217 -16.17 8.24 -13.67
N VAL A 218 -15.10 9.01 -13.49
CA VAL A 218 -13.73 8.51 -13.60
C VAL A 218 -13.44 7.33 -12.65
N TRP A 219 -14.20 7.20 -11.57
CA TRP A 219 -14.11 6.03 -10.69
C TRP A 219 -14.66 4.76 -11.34
N PHE A 220 -15.58 4.89 -12.30
CA PHE A 220 -16.00 3.78 -13.13
C PHE A 220 -14.87 3.38 -14.09
N ASP A 221 -14.25 4.34 -14.77
CA ASP A 221 -13.12 4.05 -15.67
C ASP A 221 -11.99 3.32 -14.93
N SER A 222 -11.59 3.82 -13.76
CA SER A 222 -10.56 3.18 -12.94
C SER A 222 -11.02 1.85 -12.33
N GLY A 223 -12.28 1.73 -11.96
CA GLY A 223 -12.86 0.51 -11.40
C GLY A 223 -12.82 -0.66 -12.36
N SER A 224 -12.99 -0.40 -13.66
CA SER A 224 -12.97 -1.40 -14.72
C SER A 224 -11.59 -1.96 -15.08
N THR A 225 -10.50 -1.52 -14.39
CA THR A 225 -9.12 -1.99 -14.59
C THR A 225 -9.00 -3.52 -14.60
N HIS A 226 -9.76 -4.21 -13.78
CA HIS A 226 -9.79 -5.69 -13.75
C HIS A 226 -10.21 -6.29 -15.09
N ALA A 227 -11.07 -5.61 -15.85
CA ALA A 227 -11.53 -6.09 -17.15
C ALA A 227 -10.50 -5.83 -18.26
N PHE A 228 -10.10 -4.56 -18.46
CA PHE A 228 -9.24 -4.22 -19.59
C PHE A 228 -7.74 -4.51 -19.37
N VAL A 229 -7.28 -4.61 -18.13
CA VAL A 229 -5.88 -4.98 -17.82
C VAL A 229 -5.77 -6.46 -17.49
N LEU A 230 -6.43 -6.94 -16.43
CA LEU A 230 -6.19 -8.31 -15.96
C LEU A 230 -6.74 -9.38 -16.91
N GLU A 231 -7.93 -9.15 -17.48
CA GLU A 231 -8.56 -10.07 -18.44
C GLU A 231 -8.13 -9.78 -19.88
N GLY A 232 -7.81 -8.51 -20.20
CA GLY A 232 -7.46 -8.07 -21.54
C GLY A 232 -6.02 -8.31 -21.94
N VAL A 233 -5.06 -8.36 -20.99
CA VAL A 233 -3.63 -8.53 -21.26
C VAL A 233 -3.23 -9.99 -21.10
N SER A 234 -2.67 -10.57 -22.17
CA SER A 234 -2.21 -11.97 -22.17
C SER A 234 -1.14 -12.21 -21.09
N GLY A 235 -1.28 -13.28 -20.34
CA GLY A 235 -0.35 -13.70 -19.30
C GLY A 235 -0.65 -13.11 -17.90
N LEU A 236 -1.63 -12.22 -17.77
CA LEU A 236 -2.14 -11.78 -16.49
C LEU A 236 -3.31 -12.66 -16.03
N GLY A 237 -3.49 -12.76 -14.71
CA GLY A 237 -4.57 -13.52 -14.08
C GLY A 237 -5.64 -12.61 -13.48
N SER A 238 -6.89 -13.06 -13.50
CA SER A 238 -8.00 -12.43 -12.78
C SER A 238 -8.62 -13.47 -11.83
N PRO A 239 -8.90 -13.12 -10.56
CA PRO A 239 -8.66 -11.83 -9.89
C PRO A 239 -7.17 -11.53 -9.64
N ALA A 240 -6.84 -10.26 -9.43
CA ALA A 240 -5.49 -9.83 -9.05
C ALA A 240 -5.04 -10.50 -7.74
N ASP A 241 -3.75 -10.83 -7.63
CA ASP A 241 -3.21 -11.36 -6.38
C ASP A 241 -3.18 -10.29 -5.29
N LEU A 242 -2.90 -9.02 -5.64
CA LEU A 242 -2.81 -7.92 -4.70
C LEU A 242 -3.24 -6.59 -5.34
N TYR A 243 -4.16 -5.86 -4.68
CA TYR A 243 -4.35 -4.42 -4.87
C TYR A 243 -3.61 -3.67 -3.76
N LEU A 244 -2.78 -2.67 -4.14
CA LEU A 244 -1.96 -1.90 -3.22
C LEU A 244 -2.12 -0.41 -3.48
N GLU A 245 -2.63 0.32 -2.48
CA GLU A 245 -2.80 1.78 -2.51
C GLU A 245 -2.94 2.37 -1.11
N GLY A 246 -3.08 3.70 -1.04
CA GLY A 246 -3.37 4.41 0.19
C GLY A 246 -4.73 4.06 0.80
N SER A 247 -4.85 4.27 2.09
CA SER A 247 -6.06 3.95 2.86
C SER A 247 -7.31 4.75 2.45
N ASP A 248 -7.17 5.85 1.71
CA ASP A 248 -8.25 6.64 1.12
C ASP A 248 -8.98 5.89 0.01
N GLN A 249 -8.33 4.92 -0.65
CA GLN A 249 -8.89 4.16 -1.76
C GLN A 249 -9.98 3.15 -1.35
N HIS A 250 -10.24 2.96 -0.07
CA HIS A 250 -11.45 2.27 0.39
C HIS A 250 -12.74 2.97 -0.08
N ARG A 251 -12.70 4.30 -0.27
CA ARG A 251 -13.80 5.09 -0.83
C ARG A 251 -13.61 5.42 -2.33
N GLY A 252 -12.53 5.01 -2.93
CA GLY A 252 -12.18 5.24 -4.33
C GLY A 252 -12.08 3.93 -5.11
N TRP A 253 -10.91 3.64 -5.62
CA TRP A 253 -10.63 2.55 -6.55
C TRP A 253 -11.00 1.17 -6.02
N PHE A 254 -10.71 0.84 -4.76
CA PHE A 254 -11.08 -0.48 -4.22
C PHE A 254 -12.59 -0.70 -4.25
N GLN A 255 -13.36 0.34 -3.89
CA GLN A 255 -14.80 0.22 -3.84
C GLN A 255 -15.44 0.19 -5.25
N SER A 256 -14.99 1.05 -6.17
CA SER A 256 -15.52 1.05 -7.54
C SER A 256 -15.21 -0.27 -8.26
N SER A 257 -13.95 -0.73 -8.16
CA SER A 257 -13.53 -2.01 -8.75
C SER A 257 -14.29 -3.21 -8.17
N LEU A 258 -14.50 -3.22 -6.85
CA LEU A 258 -15.30 -4.26 -6.17
C LEU A 258 -16.75 -4.29 -6.70
N LEU A 259 -17.42 -3.13 -6.76
CA LEU A 259 -18.82 -3.05 -7.19
C LEU A 259 -19.00 -3.48 -8.65
N GLU A 260 -18.10 -3.04 -9.54
CA GLU A 260 -18.15 -3.42 -10.95
C GLU A 260 -17.89 -4.91 -11.16
N SER A 261 -16.89 -5.47 -10.48
CA SER A 261 -16.59 -6.89 -10.58
C SER A 261 -17.70 -7.75 -9.96
N CYS A 262 -18.23 -7.39 -8.80
CA CYS A 262 -19.35 -8.09 -8.19
C CYS A 262 -20.62 -8.01 -9.05
N GLY A 263 -20.86 -6.86 -9.70
CA GLY A 263 -22.01 -6.66 -10.59
C GLY A 263 -21.92 -7.44 -11.90
N THR A 264 -20.72 -7.67 -12.42
CA THR A 264 -20.50 -8.25 -13.75
C THR A 264 -19.93 -9.67 -13.72
N ARG A 265 -19.18 -10.06 -12.67
CA ARG A 265 -18.53 -11.36 -12.50
C ARG A 265 -18.99 -12.10 -11.24
N GLY A 266 -19.68 -11.43 -10.32
CA GLY A 266 -20.18 -12.01 -9.08
C GLY A 266 -19.13 -12.24 -8.00
N MET A 267 -17.91 -11.68 -8.15
CA MET A 267 -16.78 -11.88 -7.23
C MET A 267 -15.90 -10.62 -7.12
N ALA A 268 -15.08 -10.55 -6.08
CA ALA A 268 -14.08 -9.49 -5.96
C ALA A 268 -13.01 -9.57 -7.05
N PRO A 269 -12.49 -8.44 -7.56
CA PRO A 269 -11.45 -8.42 -8.59
C PRO A 269 -10.03 -8.66 -8.04
N PHE A 270 -9.91 -8.88 -6.75
CA PHE A 270 -8.65 -9.05 -6.02
C PHE A 270 -8.77 -10.10 -4.91
N LYS A 271 -7.66 -10.81 -4.65
CA LYS A 271 -7.55 -11.78 -3.56
C LYS A 271 -7.12 -11.12 -2.26
N GLN A 272 -6.27 -10.10 -2.37
CA GLN A 272 -5.69 -9.37 -1.24
C GLN A 272 -5.74 -7.87 -1.50
N VAL A 273 -5.91 -7.09 -0.43
CA VAL A 273 -5.80 -5.63 -0.45
C VAL A 273 -4.83 -5.19 0.65
N LEU A 274 -3.76 -4.52 0.25
CA LEU A 274 -2.82 -3.91 1.17
C LEU A 274 -2.97 -2.39 1.11
N THR A 275 -3.13 -1.76 2.29
CA THR A 275 -3.23 -0.31 2.38
C THR A 275 -2.13 0.28 3.24
N HIS A 276 -1.58 1.39 2.76
CA HIS A 276 -0.59 2.17 3.49
C HIS A 276 -1.13 3.53 3.93
N GLY A 277 -0.45 4.14 4.90
CA GLY A 277 -0.69 5.53 5.32
C GLY A 277 -0.07 6.55 4.37
N PHE A 278 -0.12 7.81 4.77
CA PHE A 278 0.46 8.92 4.00
C PHE A 278 1.88 9.24 4.47
N VAL A 279 2.66 9.86 3.59
CA VAL A 279 3.97 10.38 3.95
C VAL A 279 3.82 11.81 4.49
N MET A 280 4.30 12.02 5.71
CA MET A 280 4.27 13.27 6.45
C MET A 280 5.67 13.86 6.58
N ASP A 281 5.78 15.15 6.85
CA ASP A 281 7.06 15.75 7.21
C ASP A 281 7.56 15.21 8.58
N LYS A 282 8.76 15.61 8.98
CA LYS A 282 9.36 15.19 10.26
C LYS A 282 8.50 15.51 11.50
N ASP A 283 7.68 16.55 11.40
CA ASP A 283 6.80 17.02 12.48
C ASP A 283 5.40 16.37 12.42
N GLY A 284 5.16 15.46 11.46
CA GLY A 284 3.89 14.78 11.26
C GLY A 284 2.82 15.63 10.58
N ARG A 285 3.21 16.65 9.82
CA ARG A 285 2.29 17.49 9.05
C ARG A 285 2.21 17.00 7.61
N LYS A 286 1.02 17.10 7.01
CA LYS A 286 0.82 16.80 5.60
C LYS A 286 1.71 17.70 4.74
N MET A 287 2.44 17.09 3.80
CA MET A 287 3.26 17.81 2.85
C MET A 287 2.41 18.56 1.82
N SER A 288 2.73 19.82 1.59
CA SER A 288 2.08 20.64 0.56
C SER A 288 3.02 21.70 0.01
N LYS A 289 2.82 22.07 -1.26
CA LYS A 289 3.60 23.14 -1.90
C LYS A 289 3.44 24.48 -1.17
N SER A 290 2.24 24.75 -0.62
CA SER A 290 1.94 25.99 0.10
C SER A 290 2.68 26.10 1.44
N LEU A 291 3.03 24.98 2.08
CA LEU A 291 3.82 24.95 3.32
C LEU A 291 5.33 24.87 3.07
N GLY A 292 5.75 24.62 1.83
CA GLY A 292 7.16 24.49 1.47
C GLY A 292 7.86 23.27 2.12
N ASN A 293 7.10 22.29 2.59
CA ASN A 293 7.62 21.11 3.30
C ASN A 293 7.59 19.84 2.45
N VAL A 294 7.45 19.97 1.13
CA VAL A 294 7.45 18.84 0.20
C VAL A 294 8.86 18.30 0.05
N ILE A 295 9.02 17.01 0.27
CA ILE A 295 10.25 16.24 0.03
C ILE A 295 9.93 15.31 -1.14
N LEU A 296 10.69 15.42 -2.22
CA LEU A 296 10.52 14.57 -3.40
C LEU A 296 11.31 13.27 -3.23
N PRO A 297 10.81 12.13 -3.72
CA PRO A 297 11.58 10.88 -3.74
C PRO A 297 12.93 11.01 -4.44
N ASP A 298 13.00 11.78 -5.53
CA ASP A 298 14.23 11.99 -6.31
C ASP A 298 15.31 12.67 -5.45
N ASP A 299 14.97 13.68 -4.64
CA ASP A 299 15.91 14.34 -3.74
C ASP A 299 16.52 13.35 -2.72
N LEU A 300 15.70 12.41 -2.23
CA LEU A 300 16.17 11.36 -1.31
C LEU A 300 17.02 10.31 -2.03
N ILE A 301 16.65 9.93 -3.24
CA ILE A 301 17.40 8.97 -4.05
C ILE A 301 18.77 9.54 -4.44
N ASP A 302 18.83 10.79 -4.86
CA ASP A 302 20.08 11.46 -5.20
C ASP A 302 21.02 11.59 -4.01
N GLN A 303 20.48 11.84 -2.82
CA GLN A 303 21.28 12.02 -1.61
C GLN A 303 21.71 10.70 -0.95
N TYR A 304 20.84 9.70 -0.90
CA TYR A 304 21.02 8.49 -0.09
C TYR A 304 21.07 7.19 -0.90
N GLY A 305 20.62 7.22 -2.15
CA GLY A 305 20.42 6.05 -3.00
C GLY A 305 19.04 5.38 -2.81
N ALA A 306 18.54 4.75 -3.85
CA ALA A 306 17.22 4.12 -3.86
C ALA A 306 17.07 3.03 -2.78
N ASP A 307 18.09 2.22 -2.54
CA ASP A 307 18.03 1.15 -1.53
C ASP A 307 17.86 1.68 -0.09
N VAL A 308 18.42 2.84 0.22
CA VAL A 308 18.22 3.47 1.55
C VAL A 308 16.81 4.01 1.70
N VAL A 309 16.22 4.57 0.63
CA VAL A 309 14.81 4.99 0.62
C VAL A 309 13.88 3.80 0.80
N ARG A 310 14.13 2.70 0.10
CA ARG A 310 13.39 1.43 0.26
C ARG A 310 13.51 0.88 1.68
N LEU A 311 14.72 0.93 2.23
CA LEU A 311 14.99 0.48 3.61
C LEU A 311 14.23 1.31 4.64
N TRP A 312 14.14 2.63 4.46
CA TRP A 312 13.32 3.50 5.31
C TRP A 312 11.85 3.08 5.29
N VAL A 313 11.26 2.85 4.12
CA VAL A 313 9.86 2.38 4.01
C VAL A 313 9.66 1.07 4.75
N VAL A 314 10.52 0.08 4.50
CA VAL A 314 10.42 -1.27 5.10
C VAL A 314 10.69 -1.26 6.61
N SER A 315 11.57 -0.37 7.10
CA SER A 315 11.85 -0.25 8.55
C SER A 315 10.72 0.41 9.34
N SER A 316 9.78 1.04 8.64
CA SER A 316 8.65 1.75 9.23
C SER A 316 7.39 0.85 9.25
N ASP A 317 6.39 1.24 10.03
CA ASP A 317 5.06 0.65 9.95
C ASP A 317 4.26 1.35 8.86
N PHE A 318 4.26 0.78 7.66
CA PHE A 318 3.58 1.38 6.50
C PHE A 318 2.05 1.42 6.63
N THR A 319 1.45 0.68 7.57
CA THR A 319 0.01 0.72 7.80
C THR A 319 -0.46 2.01 8.47
N GLU A 320 0.48 2.77 9.03
CA GLU A 320 0.29 4.09 9.62
C GLU A 320 0.96 5.17 8.74
N ASP A 321 0.72 6.45 9.08
CA ASP A 321 1.37 7.56 8.40
C ASP A 321 2.89 7.57 8.66
N LEU A 322 3.68 7.62 7.59
CA LEU A 322 5.14 7.60 7.64
C LEU A 322 5.69 9.01 7.78
N ARG A 323 6.72 9.17 8.63
CA ARG A 323 7.46 10.42 8.70
C ARG A 323 8.76 10.33 7.92
N VAL A 324 9.11 11.43 7.25
CA VAL A 324 10.39 11.57 6.54
C VAL A 324 11.14 12.80 7.04
N GLY A 325 12.46 12.66 7.18
CA GLY A 325 13.35 13.72 7.62
C GLY A 325 14.80 13.26 7.69
N GLN A 326 15.74 14.20 7.74
CA GLN A 326 17.16 13.90 7.66
C GLN A 326 17.67 12.93 8.74
N ASP A 327 17.19 13.06 9.98
CA ASP A 327 17.66 12.20 11.08
C ASP A 327 17.14 10.76 10.93
N ILE A 328 15.92 10.62 10.41
CA ILE A 328 15.32 9.31 10.09
C ILE A 328 16.14 8.64 8.98
N MET A 329 16.48 9.39 7.93
CA MET A 329 17.27 8.86 6.82
C MET A 329 18.69 8.49 7.27
N LYS A 330 19.37 9.27 8.13
CA LYS A 330 20.68 8.94 8.68
C LYS A 330 20.69 7.62 9.46
N ALA A 331 19.66 7.35 10.26
CA ALA A 331 19.53 6.08 10.98
C ALA A 331 19.43 4.88 10.01
N ASN A 332 18.71 5.06 8.90
CA ASN A 332 18.62 4.05 7.86
C ASN A 332 19.94 3.87 7.08
N VAL A 333 20.69 4.94 6.84
CA VAL A 333 22.05 4.86 6.27
C VAL A 333 22.97 4.02 7.15
N GLU A 334 22.94 4.20 8.48
CA GLU A 334 23.75 3.39 9.39
C GLU A 334 23.35 1.91 9.38
N SER A 335 22.04 1.61 9.30
CA SER A 335 21.57 0.24 9.15
C SER A 335 21.99 -0.38 7.82
N TYR A 336 21.89 0.38 6.74
CA TYR A 336 22.36 -0.02 5.40
C TYR A 336 23.87 -0.32 5.40
N ARG A 337 24.70 0.52 6.02
CA ARG A 337 26.15 0.31 6.14
C ARG A 337 26.49 -1.00 6.85
N LYS A 338 25.77 -1.34 7.91
CA LYS A 338 25.96 -2.61 8.64
C LYS A 338 25.67 -3.81 7.73
N ILE A 339 24.56 -3.79 7.01
CA ILE A 339 24.20 -4.85 6.07
C ILE A 339 25.25 -4.95 4.95
N ARG A 340 25.65 -3.83 4.37
CA ARG A 340 26.68 -3.78 3.31
C ARG A 340 28.02 -4.31 3.79
N ASN A 341 28.42 -4.04 5.05
CA ASN A 341 29.64 -4.60 5.65
C ASN A 341 29.54 -6.13 5.82
N THR A 342 28.36 -6.67 6.14
CA THR A 342 28.14 -8.13 6.18
C THR A 342 28.40 -8.74 4.81
N PHE A 343 27.83 -8.19 3.75
CA PHE A 343 28.08 -8.66 2.38
C PHE A 343 29.54 -8.51 1.97
N ARG A 344 30.19 -7.39 2.31
CA ARG A 344 31.62 -7.18 2.03
C ARG A 344 32.50 -8.23 2.71
N PHE A 345 32.18 -8.61 3.95
CA PHE A 345 32.89 -9.67 4.65
C PHE A 345 32.71 -11.02 3.95
N LEU A 346 31.49 -11.35 3.57
CA LEU A 346 31.17 -12.60 2.83
C LEU A 346 31.93 -12.65 1.51
N LEU A 347 31.83 -11.61 0.68
CA LEU A 347 32.51 -11.55 -0.63
C LEU A 347 34.03 -11.71 -0.49
N GLY A 348 34.65 -11.02 0.47
CA GLY A 348 36.10 -11.10 0.69
C GLY A 348 36.56 -12.49 1.11
N ASN A 349 35.80 -13.16 1.98
CA ASN A 349 36.16 -14.49 2.49
C ASN A 349 35.73 -15.63 1.57
N LEU A 350 34.86 -15.38 0.61
CA LEU A 350 34.42 -16.34 -0.42
C LEU A 350 35.18 -16.19 -1.75
N TYR A 351 36.15 -15.28 -1.80
CA TYR A 351 37.00 -15.15 -2.99
C TYR A 351 37.68 -16.48 -3.32
N ASN A 352 37.58 -16.93 -4.57
CA ASN A 352 38.06 -18.24 -5.05
C ASN A 352 37.55 -19.45 -4.25
N PHE A 353 36.36 -19.39 -3.62
CA PHE A 353 35.73 -20.54 -3.01
C PHE A 353 35.33 -21.57 -4.08
N LYS A 354 35.65 -22.83 -3.84
CA LYS A 354 35.41 -23.93 -4.78
C LYS A 354 34.60 -25.05 -4.14
N ASP A 355 33.88 -25.80 -4.97
CA ASP A 355 33.03 -26.91 -4.52
C ASP A 355 33.81 -27.99 -3.75
N GLU A 356 35.12 -28.19 -4.06
CA GLU A 356 35.96 -29.15 -3.33
C GLU A 356 36.25 -28.74 -1.87
N GLU A 357 36.00 -27.49 -1.52
CA GLU A 357 36.12 -27.01 -0.15
C GLU A 357 34.88 -27.31 0.71
N ILE A 358 33.74 -27.60 0.07
CA ILE A 358 32.48 -27.86 0.78
C ILE A 358 32.63 -29.04 1.72
N LEU A 359 32.17 -28.85 2.96
CA LEU A 359 32.10 -29.88 3.98
C LEU A 359 30.65 -30.32 4.21
N PRO A 360 30.40 -31.63 4.33
CA PRO A 360 29.08 -32.11 4.75
C PRO A 360 28.78 -31.68 6.20
N TYR A 361 27.49 -31.47 6.49
CA TYR A 361 27.03 -31.04 7.83
C TYR A 361 27.55 -31.93 8.96
N SER A 362 27.62 -33.27 8.75
CA SER A 362 28.11 -34.24 9.73
C SER A 362 29.54 -33.94 10.20
N GLU A 363 30.40 -33.43 9.32
CA GLU A 363 31.81 -33.16 9.61
C GLU A 363 32.07 -31.75 10.17
N MET A 364 31.06 -30.87 10.18
CA MET A 364 31.20 -29.50 10.67
C MET A 364 31.39 -29.46 12.18
N PRO A 365 32.22 -28.50 12.70
CA PRO A 365 32.28 -28.19 14.13
C PRO A 365 30.94 -27.69 14.69
N GLU A 366 30.78 -27.71 16.00
CA GLU A 366 29.53 -27.34 16.67
C GLU A 366 29.06 -25.90 16.40
N LEU A 367 29.99 -24.95 16.32
CA LEU A 367 29.65 -23.54 16.09
C LEU A 367 29.01 -23.35 14.70
N GLU A 368 29.54 -24.02 13.69
CA GLU A 368 28.97 -24.04 12.33
C GLU A 368 27.57 -24.65 12.32
N LYS A 369 27.40 -25.78 12.98
CA LYS A 369 26.09 -26.44 13.13
C LYS A 369 25.08 -25.56 13.87
N TYR A 370 25.53 -24.84 14.92
CA TYR A 370 24.68 -23.88 15.63
C TYR A 370 24.22 -22.73 14.72
N ILE A 371 25.13 -22.15 13.91
CA ILE A 371 24.78 -21.07 12.98
C ILE A 371 23.81 -21.54 11.92
N LEU A 372 23.94 -22.77 11.40
CA LEU A 372 23.00 -23.34 10.44
C LEU A 372 21.62 -23.60 11.09
N HIS A 373 21.57 -24.06 12.34
CA HIS A 373 20.31 -24.13 13.08
C HIS A 373 19.66 -22.75 13.25
N LYS A 374 20.45 -21.74 13.64
CA LYS A 374 19.97 -20.35 13.75
C LYS A 374 19.43 -19.84 12.42
N LEU A 375 20.12 -20.14 11.31
CA LEU A 375 19.69 -19.82 9.96
C LEU A 375 18.31 -20.40 9.65
N SER A 376 18.07 -21.68 10.01
CA SER A 376 16.78 -22.34 9.75
C SER A 376 15.63 -21.68 10.52
N ILE A 377 15.87 -21.24 11.75
CA ILE A 377 14.88 -20.48 12.55
C ILE A 377 14.56 -19.14 11.87
N ILE A 378 15.60 -18.41 11.46
CA ILE A 378 15.43 -17.10 10.80
C ILE A 378 14.76 -17.25 9.44
N ASP A 379 15.10 -18.27 8.65
CA ASP A 379 14.47 -18.56 7.36
C ASP A 379 12.96 -18.73 7.48
N ALA A 380 12.53 -19.60 8.41
CA ALA A 380 11.11 -19.83 8.66
C ALA A 380 10.38 -18.54 9.03
N LYS A 381 11.00 -17.72 9.88
CA LYS A 381 10.43 -16.45 10.34
C LYS A 381 10.37 -15.42 9.23
N VAL A 382 11.44 -15.25 8.46
CA VAL A 382 11.50 -14.29 7.33
C VAL A 382 10.48 -14.64 6.27
N LYS A 383 10.35 -15.91 5.92
CA LYS A 383 9.34 -16.38 4.95
C LYS A 383 7.91 -16.09 5.43
N ASP A 384 7.62 -16.33 6.72
CA ASP A 384 6.30 -16.07 7.31
C ASP A 384 5.99 -14.56 7.36
N ASP A 385 6.96 -13.75 7.78
CA ASP A 385 6.83 -12.29 7.85
C ASP A 385 6.61 -11.69 6.43
N TYR A 386 7.31 -12.18 5.39
CA TYR A 386 7.07 -11.78 4.01
C TYR A 386 5.67 -12.15 3.51
N ARG A 387 5.18 -13.38 3.83
CA ARG A 387 3.82 -13.79 3.46
C ARG A 387 2.74 -12.92 4.10
N LYS A 388 3.01 -12.40 5.28
CA LYS A 388 2.11 -11.51 6.03
C LYS A 388 2.28 -10.03 5.69
N TYR A 389 3.24 -9.70 4.83
CA TYR A 389 3.67 -8.31 4.54
C TYR A 389 4.13 -7.55 5.79
N ASP A 390 4.59 -8.24 6.83
CA ASP A 390 5.24 -7.63 8.00
C ASP A 390 6.71 -7.30 7.68
N LEU A 391 6.87 -6.34 6.78
CA LEU A 391 8.19 -5.95 6.26
C LEU A 391 9.10 -5.38 7.34
N LYS A 392 8.52 -4.74 8.35
CA LYS A 392 9.27 -4.22 9.51
C LYS A 392 9.91 -5.35 10.31
N SER A 393 9.19 -6.42 10.56
CA SER A 393 9.74 -7.61 11.23
C SER A 393 10.78 -8.31 10.37
N VAL A 394 10.58 -8.40 9.05
CA VAL A 394 11.61 -8.89 8.12
C VAL A 394 12.90 -8.09 8.30
N PHE A 395 12.83 -6.77 8.18
CA PHE A 395 13.99 -5.91 8.32
C PHE A 395 14.70 -6.08 9.68
N GLN A 396 13.95 -6.05 10.78
CA GLN A 396 14.52 -6.19 12.11
C GLN A 396 15.19 -7.55 12.32
N ASN A 397 14.59 -8.65 11.88
CA ASN A 397 15.15 -9.99 11.96
C ASN A 397 16.44 -10.11 11.16
N LEU A 398 16.44 -9.62 9.92
CA LEU A 398 17.61 -9.65 9.05
C LEU A 398 18.75 -8.76 9.57
N LEU A 399 18.44 -7.56 10.05
CA LEU A 399 19.43 -6.66 10.64
C LEU A 399 20.04 -7.25 11.92
N ASN A 400 19.21 -7.82 12.80
CA ASN A 400 19.69 -8.44 14.04
C ASN A 400 20.54 -9.68 13.74
N PHE A 401 20.10 -10.54 12.84
CA PHE A 401 20.86 -11.70 12.43
C PHE A 401 22.22 -11.30 11.84
N SER A 402 22.23 -10.37 10.89
CA SER A 402 23.46 -9.88 10.25
C SER A 402 24.44 -9.24 11.25
N ASN A 403 23.91 -8.47 12.21
CA ASN A 403 24.75 -7.69 13.12
C ASN A 403 25.11 -8.45 14.40
N LEU A 404 24.14 -9.07 15.09
CA LEU A 404 24.33 -9.70 16.40
C LEU A 404 24.77 -11.16 16.31
N ASP A 405 24.22 -11.92 15.37
CA ASP A 405 24.53 -13.34 15.23
C ASP A 405 25.74 -13.57 14.32
N LEU A 406 25.83 -12.82 13.21
CA LEU A 406 26.94 -13.01 12.27
C LEU A 406 28.11 -12.09 12.58
N SER A 407 27.97 -10.77 12.47
CA SER A 407 29.11 -9.84 12.54
C SER A 407 29.77 -9.81 13.90
N SER A 408 28.99 -9.62 14.99
CA SER A 408 29.54 -9.48 16.36
C SER A 408 29.80 -10.81 17.05
N PHE A 409 29.42 -11.93 16.47
CA PHE A 409 29.60 -13.25 17.08
C PHE A 409 30.34 -14.18 16.13
N TYR A 410 29.68 -14.75 15.12
CA TYR A 410 30.23 -15.82 14.30
C TYR A 410 31.47 -15.36 13.50
N PHE A 411 31.36 -14.26 12.77
CA PHE A 411 32.47 -13.75 11.96
C PHE A 411 33.64 -13.33 12.83
N ASP A 412 33.35 -12.72 13.98
CA ASP A 412 34.37 -12.25 14.89
C ASP A 412 35.21 -13.41 15.50
N ILE A 413 34.54 -14.50 15.90
CA ILE A 413 35.18 -15.72 16.40
C ILE A 413 36.00 -16.40 15.29
N ARG A 414 35.52 -16.42 14.06
CA ARG A 414 36.16 -17.15 12.97
C ARG A 414 37.19 -16.39 12.15
N LYS A 415 37.47 -15.13 12.50
CA LYS A 415 38.48 -14.32 11.79
C LYS A 415 39.84 -14.99 11.74
N ASP A 416 40.33 -15.49 12.85
CA ASP A 416 41.66 -16.10 12.90
C ASP A 416 41.71 -17.36 12.04
N SER A 417 40.69 -18.22 12.11
CA SER A 417 40.59 -19.40 11.27
C SER A 417 40.57 -19.05 9.79
N LEU A 418 39.82 -18.01 9.39
CA LEU A 418 39.72 -17.58 7.99
C LEU A 418 41.06 -17.01 7.46
N TYR A 419 41.80 -16.28 8.28
CA TYR A 419 42.97 -15.54 7.83
C TYR A 419 44.29 -16.26 8.08
N CYS A 420 44.37 -17.07 9.14
CA CYS A 420 45.64 -17.67 9.61
C CYS A 420 45.73 -19.17 9.34
N ASP A 421 44.59 -19.89 9.32
CA ASP A 421 44.60 -21.32 9.13
C ASP A 421 44.96 -21.75 7.70
N SER A 422 45.53 -22.95 7.60
CA SER A 422 45.76 -23.61 6.30
C SER A 422 44.46 -23.72 5.49
N PRO A 423 44.50 -23.52 4.16
CA PRO A 423 43.34 -23.71 3.29
C PRO A 423 42.67 -25.08 3.43
N LYS A 424 43.41 -26.10 3.91
CA LYS A 424 42.90 -27.47 4.09
C LYS A 424 42.40 -27.73 5.51
N SER A 425 42.52 -26.79 6.45
CA SER A 425 42.05 -27.01 7.81
C SER A 425 40.56 -27.22 7.87
N LEU A 426 40.10 -28.09 8.76
CA LEU A 426 38.69 -28.40 8.95
C LEU A 426 37.90 -27.13 9.32
N SER A 427 38.42 -26.35 10.28
CA SER A 427 37.76 -25.13 10.74
C SER A 427 37.58 -24.10 9.61
N ARG A 428 38.60 -23.81 8.81
CA ARG A 428 38.52 -22.85 7.70
C ARG A 428 37.56 -23.31 6.62
N ARG A 429 37.62 -24.59 6.22
CA ARG A 429 36.72 -25.16 5.22
C ARG A 429 35.28 -25.14 5.70
N ALA A 430 35.03 -25.57 6.97
CA ALA A 430 33.70 -25.52 7.56
C ALA A 430 33.15 -24.10 7.59
N THR A 431 33.94 -23.13 8.05
CA THR A 431 33.57 -21.74 8.08
C THR A 431 33.22 -21.23 6.68
N ARG A 432 34.07 -21.47 5.67
CA ARG A 432 33.80 -21.00 4.29
C ARG A 432 32.58 -21.65 3.69
N THR A 433 32.31 -22.92 3.98
CA THR A 433 31.07 -23.60 3.58
C THR A 433 29.83 -22.91 4.19
N VAL A 434 29.89 -22.56 5.48
CA VAL A 434 28.77 -21.85 6.13
C VAL A 434 28.64 -20.42 5.58
N LEU A 435 29.76 -19.73 5.30
CA LEU A 435 29.69 -18.41 4.64
C LEU A 435 29.05 -18.47 3.25
N ASP A 436 29.28 -19.53 2.50
CA ASP A 436 28.65 -19.77 1.20
C ASP A 436 27.13 -19.93 1.33
N ILE A 437 26.71 -20.76 2.27
CA ILE A 437 25.29 -20.96 2.58
C ILE A 437 24.66 -19.64 3.03
N LEU A 438 25.27 -18.92 3.98
CA LEU A 438 24.79 -17.64 4.48
C LEU A 438 24.67 -16.59 3.37
N PHE A 439 25.62 -16.55 2.43
CA PHE A 439 25.59 -15.64 1.29
C PHE A 439 24.33 -15.86 0.46
N ASN A 440 24.03 -17.10 0.08
CA ASN A 440 22.88 -17.42 -0.76
C ASN A 440 21.55 -17.07 -0.09
N TYR A 441 21.43 -17.33 1.23
CA TYR A 441 20.21 -16.94 1.97
C TYR A 441 20.08 -15.44 2.13
N LEU A 442 21.14 -14.75 2.57
CA LEU A 442 21.09 -13.31 2.82
C LEU A 442 20.84 -12.51 1.54
N VAL A 443 21.50 -12.86 0.43
CA VAL A 443 21.31 -12.13 -0.83
C VAL A 443 19.88 -12.27 -1.33
N SER A 444 19.29 -13.47 -1.22
CA SER A 444 17.89 -13.69 -1.62
C SER A 444 16.90 -13.01 -0.67
N TRP A 445 17.12 -13.05 0.65
CA TRP A 445 16.24 -12.39 1.62
C TRP A 445 16.26 -10.86 1.52
N PHE A 446 17.43 -10.27 1.22
CA PHE A 446 17.55 -8.82 1.05
C PHE A 446 17.15 -8.34 -0.34
N SER A 447 17.08 -9.19 -1.36
CA SER A 447 16.79 -8.78 -2.74
C SER A 447 15.44 -8.05 -2.91
N PRO A 448 14.33 -8.40 -2.21
CA PRO A 448 13.10 -7.64 -2.31
C PRO A 448 13.18 -6.23 -1.67
N ILE A 449 14.13 -6.00 -0.78
CA ILE A 449 14.32 -4.75 -0.04
C ILE A 449 15.42 -3.90 -0.67
N LEU A 450 16.62 -4.45 -0.76
CA LEU A 450 17.84 -3.81 -1.28
C LEU A 450 18.11 -4.27 -2.71
N CYS A 451 17.21 -3.92 -3.62
CA CYS A 451 17.19 -4.47 -4.97
C CYS A 451 18.51 -4.28 -5.74
N PHE A 452 19.07 -3.08 -5.68
CA PHE A 452 20.30 -2.74 -6.40
C PHE A 452 21.53 -3.34 -5.72
N THR A 453 21.61 -3.24 -4.39
CA THR A 453 22.73 -3.79 -3.62
C THR A 453 22.80 -5.31 -3.73
N ALA A 454 21.68 -6.01 -3.65
CA ALA A 454 21.66 -7.47 -3.78
C ALA A 454 22.11 -7.93 -5.16
N GLU A 455 21.69 -7.23 -6.21
CA GLU A 455 22.13 -7.50 -7.60
C GLU A 455 23.64 -7.22 -7.76
N GLU A 456 24.14 -6.09 -7.23
CA GLU A 456 25.57 -5.76 -7.23
C GLU A 456 26.41 -6.83 -6.52
N VAL A 457 25.95 -7.29 -5.35
CA VAL A 457 26.60 -8.34 -4.56
C VAL A 457 26.61 -9.68 -5.29
N MET A 458 25.49 -10.05 -5.91
CA MET A 458 25.38 -11.29 -6.69
C MET A 458 26.33 -11.28 -7.89
N LYS A 459 26.33 -10.20 -8.67
CA LYS A 459 27.23 -10.03 -9.82
C LYS A 459 28.69 -9.94 -9.42
N SER A 460 29.01 -9.34 -8.28
CA SER A 460 30.39 -9.29 -7.77
C SER A 460 30.93 -10.67 -7.43
N ARG A 461 30.09 -11.59 -6.97
CA ARG A 461 30.51 -12.96 -6.68
C ARG A 461 30.52 -13.88 -7.91
N PHE A 462 29.52 -13.72 -8.76
CA PHE A 462 29.29 -14.57 -9.92
C PHE A 462 29.18 -13.71 -11.20
N PRO A 463 30.30 -13.12 -11.66
CA PRO A 463 30.30 -12.16 -12.78
C PRO A 463 29.79 -12.77 -14.09
N ASP A 464 29.99 -14.06 -14.29
CA ASP A 464 29.57 -14.79 -15.50
C ASP A 464 28.12 -15.31 -15.42
N ASN A 465 27.42 -15.08 -14.30
CA ASN A 465 26.03 -15.50 -14.15
C ASN A 465 25.09 -14.47 -14.80
N ASN A 466 24.37 -14.90 -15.83
CA ASN A 466 23.42 -14.06 -16.56
C ASN A 466 22.06 -13.91 -15.84
N LYS A 467 21.80 -14.69 -14.78
CA LYS A 467 20.55 -14.58 -14.03
C LYS A 467 20.63 -13.45 -13.02
N SER A 468 19.53 -12.68 -12.93
CA SER A 468 19.38 -11.68 -11.88
C SER A 468 19.11 -12.34 -10.54
N VAL A 469 19.51 -11.67 -9.43
CA VAL A 469 19.14 -12.09 -8.07
C VAL A 469 17.61 -12.13 -7.90
N HIS A 470 16.88 -11.33 -8.67
CA HIS A 470 15.42 -11.26 -8.62
C HIS A 470 14.70 -12.44 -9.28
N GLU A 471 15.44 -13.30 -9.96
CA GLU A 471 14.93 -14.57 -10.51
C GLU A 471 15.11 -15.75 -9.56
N LEU A 472 15.76 -15.51 -8.40
CA LEU A 472 16.00 -16.55 -7.40
C LEU A 472 14.76 -16.76 -6.52
N HIS A 473 14.49 -18.02 -6.22
CA HIS A 473 13.55 -18.39 -5.18
C HIS A 473 14.24 -18.45 -3.81
N PHE A 474 13.50 -18.23 -2.73
CA PHE A 474 14.01 -18.50 -1.39
C PHE A 474 14.32 -19.99 -1.24
N SER A 475 15.54 -20.28 -0.82
CA SER A 475 16.00 -21.66 -0.64
C SER A 475 15.24 -22.36 0.49
N GLU A 476 15.05 -23.67 0.38
CA GLU A 476 14.55 -24.48 1.48
C GLU A 476 15.71 -24.89 2.39
N THR A 477 15.46 -24.87 3.71
CA THR A 477 16.47 -25.28 4.70
C THR A 477 16.61 -26.80 4.76
N ASN A 478 17.85 -27.28 4.97
CA ASN A 478 18.07 -28.69 5.21
C ASN A 478 17.55 -29.06 6.60
N PRO A 479 16.63 -30.06 6.72
CA PRO A 479 16.10 -30.50 8.01
C PRO A 479 17.16 -30.98 9.00
N GLU A 480 18.31 -31.46 8.52
CA GLU A 480 19.44 -31.89 9.37
C GLU A 480 20.02 -30.75 10.20
N TRP A 481 19.81 -29.47 9.80
CA TRP A 481 20.30 -28.32 10.56
C TRP A 481 19.57 -28.09 11.88
N THR A 482 18.39 -28.69 12.05
CA THR A 482 17.58 -28.53 13.26
C THR A 482 18.16 -29.34 14.42
N ASN A 483 18.68 -28.66 15.47
CA ASN A 483 19.25 -29.30 16.67
C ASN A 483 19.02 -28.41 17.90
N GLU A 484 17.90 -28.65 18.57
CA GLU A 484 17.47 -27.88 19.75
C GLU A 484 18.43 -28.04 20.96
N ILE A 485 19.04 -29.21 21.11
CA ILE A 485 19.99 -29.44 22.20
C ILE A 485 21.22 -28.57 21.99
N LEU A 486 21.78 -28.59 20.79
CA LEU A 486 22.94 -27.77 20.43
C LEU A 486 22.60 -26.27 20.54
N PHE A 487 21.41 -25.87 20.08
CA PHE A 487 20.93 -24.49 20.21
C PHE A 487 20.90 -24.04 21.67
N SER A 488 20.28 -24.82 22.55
CA SER A 488 20.23 -24.51 23.99
C SER A 488 21.63 -24.41 24.62
N LYS A 489 22.56 -25.31 24.25
CA LYS A 489 23.97 -25.27 24.68
C LYS A 489 24.62 -23.93 24.29
N TRP A 490 24.50 -23.52 23.03
CA TRP A 490 25.13 -22.32 22.52
C TRP A 490 24.49 -21.01 23.00
N GLU A 491 23.20 -20.99 23.29
CA GLU A 491 22.56 -19.82 23.92
C GLU A 491 23.13 -19.58 25.35
N LYS A 492 23.45 -20.66 26.10
CA LYS A 492 24.15 -20.57 27.38
C LYS A 492 25.57 -20.02 27.19
N ILE A 493 26.31 -20.52 26.20
CA ILE A 493 27.66 -20.04 25.86
C ILE A 493 27.61 -18.55 25.51
N ARG A 494 26.67 -18.13 24.69
CA ARG A 494 26.48 -16.72 24.30
C ARG A 494 26.15 -15.82 25.49
N SER A 495 25.35 -16.30 26.45
CA SER A 495 25.01 -15.52 27.64
C SER A 495 26.27 -15.23 28.50
N VAL A 496 27.11 -16.22 28.71
CA VAL A 496 28.37 -16.04 29.43
C VAL A 496 29.39 -15.17 28.64
N ARG A 497 29.51 -15.43 27.33
CA ARG A 497 30.34 -14.58 26.46
C ARG A 497 29.97 -13.09 26.58
N LYS A 498 28.66 -12.77 26.64
CA LYS A 498 28.20 -11.39 26.80
C LYS A 498 28.69 -10.74 28.07
N VAL A 499 28.74 -11.49 29.18
CA VAL A 499 29.28 -11.00 30.46
C VAL A 499 30.80 -10.76 30.36
N VAL A 500 31.53 -11.75 29.83
CA VAL A 500 32.98 -11.67 29.69
C VAL A 500 33.41 -10.52 28.76
N THR A 501 32.78 -10.43 27.58
CA THR A 501 33.10 -9.33 26.63
C THR A 501 32.69 -7.98 27.18
N GLY A 502 31.63 -7.89 27.97
CA GLY A 502 31.23 -6.67 28.67
C GLY A 502 32.28 -6.23 29.68
N ALA A 503 32.85 -7.16 30.46
CA ALA A 503 33.95 -6.87 31.41
C ALA A 503 35.23 -6.41 30.67
N ILE A 504 35.58 -7.09 29.58
CA ILE A 504 36.75 -6.71 28.75
C ILE A 504 36.57 -5.28 28.18
N GLU A 505 35.37 -4.92 27.73
CA GLU A 505 35.11 -3.56 27.21
C GLU A 505 35.24 -2.46 28.28
N LEU A 506 34.93 -2.76 29.56
CA LEU A 506 35.18 -1.82 30.66
C LEU A 506 36.70 -1.57 30.83
N GLU A 507 37.50 -2.63 30.79
CA GLU A 507 38.97 -2.51 30.88
C GLU A 507 39.55 -1.72 29.69
N ARG A 508 39.01 -1.92 28.48
CA ARG A 508 39.39 -1.16 27.28
C ARG A 508 39.00 0.32 27.38
N LYS A 509 37.77 0.61 27.88
CA LYS A 509 37.31 1.99 28.08
C LYS A 509 38.18 2.76 29.06
N GLU A 510 38.64 2.07 30.10
CA GLU A 510 39.59 2.63 31.08
C GLU A 510 41.05 2.63 30.59
N LYS A 511 41.27 2.18 29.33
CA LYS A 511 42.61 2.12 28.72
C LYS A 511 43.62 1.25 29.50
N ARG A 512 43.14 0.27 30.27
CA ARG A 512 44.02 -0.72 30.94
C ARG A 512 44.51 -1.78 29.95
N ILE A 513 43.74 -2.05 28.91
CA ILE A 513 44.14 -2.88 27.77
C ILE A 513 43.77 -2.17 26.46
N GLY A 514 44.51 -2.43 25.38
CA GLY A 514 44.29 -1.90 24.05
C GLY A 514 43.36 -2.80 23.21
N SER A 515 43.48 -4.10 23.38
CA SER A 515 42.68 -5.10 22.66
C SER A 515 42.22 -6.24 23.57
N SER A 516 41.19 -6.99 23.15
CA SER A 516 40.73 -8.19 23.86
C SER A 516 41.79 -9.29 23.93
N LEU A 517 42.76 -9.31 22.99
CA LEU A 517 43.89 -10.26 22.99
C LEU A 517 44.89 -10.00 24.11
N GLU A 518 44.87 -8.84 24.74
CA GLU A 518 45.69 -8.53 25.93
C GLU A 518 45.01 -9.01 27.22
N ALA A 519 43.76 -9.48 27.15
CA ALA A 519 43.03 -9.93 28.32
C ALA A 519 43.27 -11.42 28.58
N PHE A 520 43.28 -11.76 29.88
CA PHE A 520 43.28 -13.15 30.38
C PHE A 520 42.20 -13.29 31.45
N PRO A 521 40.90 -13.41 31.03
CA PRO A 521 39.78 -13.49 31.97
C PRO A 521 39.78 -14.82 32.72
N THR A 522 39.44 -14.77 34.02
CA THR A 522 39.06 -15.93 34.80
C THR A 522 37.53 -15.90 34.98
N VAL A 523 36.85 -16.90 34.44
CA VAL A 523 35.38 -17.02 34.49
C VAL A 523 35.01 -17.95 35.63
N PHE A 524 34.28 -17.43 36.62
CA PHE A 524 33.73 -18.19 37.72
C PHE A 524 32.31 -18.65 37.37
N VAL A 525 32.03 -19.94 37.49
CA VAL A 525 30.75 -20.52 37.17
C VAL A 525 30.27 -21.36 38.36
N SER A 526 29.19 -20.94 39.01
CA SER A 526 28.59 -21.66 40.15
C SER A 526 27.68 -22.79 39.74
N ASN A 527 27.09 -22.71 38.53
CA ASN A 527 26.19 -23.74 38.01
C ASN A 527 26.98 -24.86 37.34
N LYS A 528 26.83 -26.10 37.88
CA LYS A 528 27.57 -27.29 37.40
C LYS A 528 27.24 -27.67 35.95
N GLU A 529 26.01 -27.42 35.47
CA GLU A 529 25.63 -27.68 34.08
C GLU A 529 26.39 -26.73 33.12
N TYR A 530 26.44 -25.46 33.45
CA TYR A 530 27.23 -24.46 32.70
C TYR A 530 28.71 -24.81 32.75
N PHE A 531 29.25 -25.16 33.92
CA PHE A 531 30.63 -25.50 34.07
C PHE A 531 31.08 -26.61 33.12
N LYS A 532 30.31 -27.70 33.03
CA LYS A 532 30.57 -28.80 32.09
C LYS A 532 30.56 -28.34 30.61
N ILE A 533 29.62 -27.47 30.23
CA ILE A 533 29.56 -26.95 28.85
C ILE A 533 30.86 -26.24 28.49
N PHE A 534 31.42 -25.45 29.45
CA PHE A 534 32.61 -24.65 29.22
C PHE A 534 33.94 -25.43 29.33
N GLU A 535 33.96 -26.59 29.99
CA GLU A 535 35.13 -27.48 29.97
C GLU A 535 35.38 -28.10 28.58
N GLU A 536 34.33 -28.23 27.76
CA GLU A 536 34.43 -28.86 26.45
C GLU A 536 34.80 -27.92 25.30
N ILE A 537 34.88 -26.61 25.55
CA ILE A 537 35.05 -25.61 24.50
C ILE A 537 36.34 -24.79 24.67
N ASN A 538 36.87 -24.27 23.57
CA ASN A 538 38.02 -23.37 23.60
C ASN A 538 37.57 -21.95 24.02
N LEU A 539 37.71 -21.64 25.31
CA LEU A 539 37.27 -20.37 25.87
C LEU A 539 37.99 -19.17 25.27
N ALA A 540 39.29 -19.29 25.00
CA ALA A 540 40.09 -18.22 24.42
C ALA A 540 39.56 -17.83 23.03
N GLU A 541 39.19 -18.80 22.23
CA GLU A 541 38.60 -18.58 20.92
C GLU A 541 37.21 -17.91 21.02
N ILE A 542 36.34 -18.41 21.93
CA ILE A 542 34.97 -17.88 22.10
C ILE A 542 35.00 -16.44 22.63
N PHE A 543 35.93 -16.11 23.53
CA PHE A 543 36.05 -14.75 24.10
C PHE A 543 36.96 -13.83 23.29
N ILE A 544 37.69 -14.37 22.31
CA ILE A 544 38.67 -13.66 21.48
C ILE A 544 39.74 -13.01 22.39
N THR A 545 40.33 -13.86 23.23
CA THR A 545 41.38 -13.48 24.19
C THR A 545 42.63 -14.35 23.99
N SER A 546 43.79 -13.92 24.51
CA SER A 546 45.02 -14.74 24.43
C SER A 546 44.87 -16.06 25.18
N GLN A 547 44.23 -16.02 26.33
CA GLN A 547 43.95 -17.15 27.21
C GLN A 547 42.65 -16.88 27.98
N ALA A 548 42.07 -17.92 28.56
CA ALA A 548 40.96 -17.80 29.49
C ALA A 548 40.98 -18.96 30.49
N ASN A 549 40.65 -18.68 31.72
CA ASN A 549 40.51 -19.69 32.78
C ASN A 549 39.06 -19.90 33.17
N LEU A 550 38.73 -21.16 33.46
CA LEU A 550 37.44 -21.55 34.04
C LEU A 550 37.64 -22.01 35.48
N LYS A 551 36.84 -21.52 36.39
CA LYS A 551 36.84 -21.95 37.80
C LYS A 551 35.43 -22.18 38.29
N GLU A 552 35.24 -23.20 39.12
CA GLU A 552 34.00 -23.43 39.85
C GLU A 552 33.95 -22.45 41.05
N GLY A 553 32.85 -21.72 41.19
CA GLY A 553 32.69 -20.75 42.27
C GLY A 553 31.77 -19.59 41.89
N GLU A 554 31.51 -18.70 42.84
CA GLU A 554 30.73 -17.46 42.64
C GLU A 554 31.62 -16.30 42.20
#